data_6b66d7a49e566183f81c49cf4891e812
#
_entry.id   6b66d7a49e566183f81c49cf4891e812
#
_cell.length_a   1.000
_cell.length_b   1.000
_cell.length_c   1.000
_cell.angle_alpha   90.00
_cell.angle_beta   90.00
_cell.angle_gamma   90.00
#
_symmetry.space_group_name_H-M   'P 1'
#
loop_
_entity.id
_entity.type
_entity.pdbx_description
1 polymer ?
#
loop_
_entity_poly.entity_id
_entity_poly.type
_entity_poly.pdbx_seq_one_letter_code
_entity_poly.pdbx_strand_id
1 'polypeptide(L)'
;MTKKSIPNNIKNLTQLLEDGLVMCDSFGSILLYNNLAKQYLGDNLKGKNICNFIPVDELKDLNKNNNDGIFSDQFSFQTEDVLKRSLVLKVKKIDEDLFSILLLDMTLQRNLEKVRRDFVANVSHELRSPLTSLVGFIETLLNGDVKDKKIQKKFLNIMDEEAKRMNRLIDDILSLSKVETEEHITPNTSISIINPIQYVISSIKERGLSKNHNLIFEDLRQNVNDPCFVIGDIDEINQVFVNL
;
A
#
# COMPACT_ATOMS: atom_id res chain seq x y z
N MET A 1 -4.62 -7.60 50.67
CA MET A 1 -4.88 -7.19 49.25
C MET A 1 -5.65 -8.33 48.59
N THR A 2 -6.94 -8.18 48.46
CA THR A 2 -7.80 -9.20 47.83
C THR A 2 -7.55 -9.20 46.30
N LYS A 3 -6.96 -10.30 45.80
CA LYS A 3 -6.86 -10.52 44.32
C LYS A 3 -8.25 -10.44 43.72
N LYS A 4 -8.58 -9.34 43.06
CA LYS A 4 -9.81 -9.25 42.24
C LYS A 4 -9.67 -10.31 41.12
N SER A 5 -10.40 -11.42 41.26
CA SER A 5 -10.45 -12.44 40.19
C SER A 5 -11.42 -11.97 39.11
N ILE A 6 -10.93 -11.81 37.89
CA ILE A 6 -11.78 -11.49 36.74
C ILE A 6 -12.70 -12.68 36.48
N PRO A 7 -14.03 -12.48 36.39
CA PRO A 7 -15.00 -13.55 36.15
C PRO A 7 -14.71 -14.30 34.85
N ASN A 8 -14.96 -15.61 34.82
CA ASN A 8 -14.71 -16.44 33.62
C ASN A 8 -15.52 -15.99 32.39
N ASN A 9 -16.70 -15.41 32.60
CA ASN A 9 -17.54 -14.90 31.52
C ASN A 9 -16.81 -13.76 30.77
N ILE A 10 -16.11 -12.88 31.49
CA ILE A 10 -15.33 -11.79 30.89
C ILE A 10 -14.15 -12.37 30.10
N LYS A 11 -13.49 -13.41 30.61
CA LYS A 11 -12.39 -14.08 29.89
C LYS A 11 -12.84 -14.65 28.55
N ASN A 12 -14.03 -15.28 28.51
CA ASN A 12 -14.57 -15.86 27.29
C ASN A 12 -14.93 -14.75 26.27
N LEU A 13 -15.55 -13.67 26.73
CA LEU A 13 -15.89 -12.54 25.88
C LEU A 13 -14.64 -11.86 25.27
N THR A 14 -13.56 -11.76 26.03
CA THR A 14 -12.33 -11.13 25.52
C THR A 14 -11.66 -11.94 24.41
N GLN A 15 -11.92 -13.24 24.31
CA GLN A 15 -11.41 -14.10 23.23
C GLN A 15 -12.14 -13.90 21.89
N LEU A 16 -13.33 -13.28 21.90
CA LEU A 16 -14.10 -12.98 20.69
C LEU A 16 -13.69 -11.65 20.02
N LEU A 17 -12.84 -10.86 20.68
CA LEU A 17 -12.36 -9.61 20.12
C LEU A 17 -11.36 -9.87 18.99
N GLU A 18 -11.51 -9.11 17.91
CA GLU A 18 -10.59 -9.10 16.75
C GLU A 18 -9.33 -8.26 16.99
N ASP A 19 -9.24 -7.64 18.17
CA ASP A 19 -8.07 -6.87 18.61
C ASP A 19 -7.40 -7.54 19.81
N GLY A 20 -6.12 -7.25 19.99
CA GLY A 20 -5.39 -7.68 21.20
C GLY A 20 -5.90 -6.94 22.42
N LEU A 21 -6.25 -7.68 23.50
CA LEU A 21 -6.69 -7.08 24.75
C LEU A 21 -5.79 -7.53 25.88
N VAL A 22 -5.33 -6.56 26.67
CA VAL A 22 -4.62 -6.77 27.96
C VAL A 22 -5.35 -6.01 29.05
N MET A 23 -5.55 -6.63 30.18
CA MET A 23 -6.02 -5.97 31.40
C MET A 23 -4.91 -6.02 32.46
N CYS A 24 -4.62 -4.88 33.05
CA CYS A 24 -3.58 -4.77 34.08
C CYS A 24 -4.08 -3.95 35.31
N ASP A 25 -3.39 -4.13 36.41
CA ASP A 25 -3.61 -3.30 37.58
C ASP A 25 -2.93 -1.93 37.45
N SER A 26 -3.11 -1.09 38.48
CA SER A 26 -2.52 0.27 38.56
C SER A 26 -0.98 0.28 38.58
N PHE A 27 -0.34 -0.85 38.84
CA PHE A 27 1.11 -1.03 38.80
C PHE A 27 1.59 -1.59 37.45
N GLY A 28 0.67 -1.79 36.48
CA GLY A 28 0.97 -2.37 35.18
C GLY A 28 1.10 -3.89 35.18
N SER A 29 0.77 -4.61 36.29
CA SER A 29 0.81 -6.06 36.33
C SER A 29 -0.32 -6.68 35.52
N ILE A 30 0.00 -7.53 34.57
CA ILE A 30 -0.97 -8.14 33.64
C ILE A 30 -1.82 -9.18 34.39
N LEU A 31 -3.13 -8.95 34.43
CA LEU A 31 -4.11 -9.81 35.07
C LEU A 31 -4.77 -10.76 34.09
N LEU A 32 -5.09 -10.28 32.88
CA LEU A 32 -5.75 -11.00 31.81
C LEU A 32 -5.26 -10.52 30.44
N TYR A 33 -5.25 -11.44 29.49
CA TYR A 33 -5.01 -11.13 28.07
C TYR A 33 -5.72 -12.13 27.19
N ASN A 34 -6.06 -11.74 25.96
CA ASN A 34 -6.64 -12.62 24.95
C ASN A 34 -5.56 -13.26 24.05
N ASN A 35 -6.00 -14.16 23.17
CA ASN A 35 -5.10 -14.88 22.26
C ASN A 35 -4.33 -13.95 21.30
N LEU A 36 -4.97 -12.87 20.83
CA LEU A 36 -4.32 -11.91 19.94
C LEU A 36 -3.23 -11.09 20.67
N ALA A 37 -3.49 -10.65 21.90
CA ALA A 37 -2.47 -10.00 22.70
C ALA A 37 -1.26 -10.93 22.94
N LYS A 38 -1.51 -12.23 23.14
CA LYS A 38 -0.44 -13.23 23.22
C LYS A 38 0.36 -13.34 21.93
N GLN A 39 -0.30 -13.30 20.75
CA GLN A 39 0.38 -13.31 19.45
C GLN A 39 1.24 -12.06 19.21
N TYR A 40 0.81 -10.90 19.73
CA TYR A 40 1.51 -9.64 19.54
C TYR A 40 2.68 -9.43 20.51
N LEU A 41 2.51 -9.85 21.77
CA LEU A 41 3.44 -9.57 22.87
C LEU A 41 4.23 -10.79 23.35
N GLY A 42 3.89 -11.98 22.84
CA GLY A 42 4.54 -13.23 23.22
C GLY A 42 3.86 -14.01 24.35
N ASP A 43 4.52 -15.06 24.79
CA ASP A 43 4.01 -15.99 25.79
C ASP A 43 4.26 -15.54 27.23
N ASN A 44 3.49 -16.12 28.17
CA ASN A 44 3.66 -15.95 29.61
C ASN A 44 3.58 -14.49 30.11
N LEU A 45 2.58 -13.76 29.63
CA LEU A 45 2.37 -12.34 29.98
C LEU A 45 1.84 -12.17 31.41
N LYS A 46 1.05 -13.12 31.92
CA LYS A 46 0.34 -12.99 33.20
C LYS A 46 1.29 -12.76 34.38
N GLY A 47 0.99 -11.73 35.15
CA GLY A 47 1.76 -11.34 36.33
C GLY A 47 3.06 -10.58 36.05
N LYS A 48 3.41 -10.40 34.75
CA LYS A 48 4.50 -9.52 34.32
C LYS A 48 4.02 -8.09 34.16
N ASN A 49 4.95 -7.14 34.21
CA ASN A 49 4.64 -5.75 33.97
C ASN A 49 4.48 -5.48 32.47
N ILE A 50 3.41 -4.79 32.07
CA ILE A 50 3.09 -4.46 30.69
C ILE A 50 4.19 -3.64 30.02
N CYS A 51 4.87 -2.77 30.76
CA CYS A 51 5.98 -1.95 30.25
C CYS A 51 7.20 -2.76 29.78
N ASN A 52 7.27 -4.05 30.13
CA ASN A 52 8.32 -4.95 29.62
C ASN A 52 8.08 -5.39 28.18
N PHE A 53 6.86 -5.21 27.67
CA PHE A 53 6.43 -5.66 26.36
C PHE A 53 6.08 -4.51 25.43
N ILE A 54 5.69 -3.36 25.99
CA ILE A 54 5.27 -2.19 25.26
C ILE A 54 6.19 -1.04 25.64
N PRO A 55 7.06 -0.57 24.73
CA PRO A 55 8.04 0.48 25.00
C PRO A 55 7.38 1.87 24.93
N VAL A 56 6.39 2.11 25.79
CA VAL A 56 5.65 3.38 25.86
C VAL A 56 5.80 3.91 27.28
N ASP A 57 6.53 5.02 27.44
CA ASP A 57 6.85 5.60 28.75
C ASP A 57 5.59 6.06 29.49
N GLU A 58 4.55 6.46 28.78
CA GLU A 58 3.27 6.89 29.31
C GLU A 58 2.53 5.79 30.09
N LEU A 59 2.82 4.52 29.79
CA LEU A 59 2.28 3.38 30.55
C LEU A 59 2.92 3.23 31.95
N LYS A 60 4.06 3.85 32.19
CA LYS A 60 4.73 3.80 33.50
C LYS A 60 3.97 4.56 34.59
N ASP A 61 3.16 5.53 34.20
CA ASP A 61 2.44 6.44 35.09
C ASP A 61 0.93 6.35 34.92
N LEU A 62 0.37 5.13 34.74
CA LEU A 62 -1.07 4.90 34.60
C LEU A 62 -1.93 5.58 35.69
N ASN A 63 -1.36 5.83 36.87
CA ASN A 63 -2.06 6.50 37.99
C ASN A 63 -1.99 8.03 37.97
N LYS A 64 -1.05 8.66 37.27
CA LYS A 64 -0.88 10.12 37.33
C LYS A 64 -1.88 10.89 36.48
N ASN A 65 -2.41 10.26 35.45
CA ASN A 65 -3.34 10.91 34.51
C ASN A 65 -4.80 10.68 34.92
N ASN A 66 -5.16 11.00 36.14
CA ASN A 66 -6.44 10.68 36.79
C ASN A 66 -7.60 11.66 36.47
N ASN A 67 -7.55 12.44 35.41
CA ASN A 67 -8.70 13.30 35.07
C ASN A 67 -9.42 12.72 33.83
N ASP A 68 -10.63 12.21 34.12
CA ASP A 68 -11.71 11.88 33.19
C ASP A 68 -11.42 10.91 32.00
N GLY A 69 -11.39 9.64 32.32
CA GLY A 69 -12.23 8.62 31.64
C GLY A 69 -11.78 8.05 30.31
N ILE A 70 -10.99 8.69 29.48
CA ILE A 70 -10.53 8.10 28.22
C ILE A 70 -9.15 8.67 27.89
N PHE A 71 -8.10 7.87 28.08
CA PHE A 71 -6.85 8.12 27.40
C PHE A 71 -7.06 7.83 25.92
N SER A 72 -7.38 8.87 25.15
CA SER A 72 -7.46 8.77 23.70
C SER A 72 -6.12 9.01 23.00
N ASP A 73 -5.02 9.04 23.73
CA ASP A 73 -3.72 9.15 23.10
C ASP A 73 -3.39 7.82 22.44
N GLN A 74 -3.36 7.85 21.11
CA GLN A 74 -2.99 6.71 20.29
C GLN A 74 -1.46 6.59 20.30
N PHE A 75 -0.95 5.77 21.20
CA PHE A 75 0.46 5.40 21.17
C PHE A 75 0.69 4.34 20.10
N SER A 76 1.77 4.45 19.38
CA SER A 76 2.11 3.45 18.36
C SER A 76 3.53 2.97 18.56
N PHE A 77 3.72 1.66 18.45
CA PHE A 77 5.04 1.05 18.45
C PHE A 77 5.12 -0.07 17.39
N GLN A 78 6.34 -0.43 17.03
CA GLN A 78 6.59 -1.61 16.19
C GLN A 78 7.04 -2.75 17.07
N THR A 79 6.51 -3.94 16.81
CA THR A 79 6.99 -5.15 17.47
C THR A 79 8.40 -5.51 16.96
N GLU A 80 9.21 -6.10 17.83
CA GLU A 80 10.57 -6.55 17.47
C GLU A 80 10.58 -7.93 16.81
N ASP A 81 9.41 -8.56 16.64
CA ASP A 81 9.26 -9.84 15.97
C ASP A 81 9.57 -9.75 14.45
N VAL A 82 9.68 -10.91 13.81
CA VAL A 82 9.97 -11.02 12.37
C VAL A 82 8.95 -10.26 11.50
N LEU A 83 7.72 -10.14 11.99
CA LEU A 83 6.61 -9.50 11.26
C LEU A 83 6.60 -7.98 11.38
N LYS A 84 7.35 -7.40 12.34
CA LYS A 84 7.43 -5.94 12.56
C LYS A 84 6.07 -5.24 12.52
N ARG A 85 5.10 -5.76 13.29
CA ARG A 85 3.74 -5.21 13.31
C ARG A 85 3.73 -3.79 13.84
N SER A 86 2.89 -2.97 13.27
CA SER A 86 2.61 -1.60 13.73
C SER A 86 1.37 -1.62 14.60
N LEU A 87 1.55 -1.64 15.90
CA LEU A 87 0.46 -1.68 16.87
C LEU A 87 0.10 -0.27 17.35
N VAL A 88 -1.19 -0.01 17.48
CA VAL A 88 -1.74 1.19 18.13
C VAL A 88 -2.40 0.78 19.43
N LEU A 89 -2.09 1.49 20.49
CA LEU A 89 -2.62 1.26 21.83
C LEU A 89 -3.75 2.23 22.13
N LYS A 90 -4.82 1.71 22.71
CA LYS A 90 -5.84 2.50 23.38
C LYS A 90 -5.93 2.04 24.82
N VAL A 91 -5.70 2.94 25.76
CA VAL A 91 -5.74 2.65 27.19
C VAL A 91 -7.02 3.23 27.78
N LYS A 92 -7.74 2.45 28.57
CA LYS A 92 -8.93 2.91 29.30
C LYS A 92 -8.90 2.41 30.74
N LYS A 93 -9.16 3.31 31.66
CA LYS A 93 -9.40 2.96 33.06
C LYS A 93 -10.81 2.37 33.20
N ILE A 94 -10.90 1.16 33.71
CA ILE A 94 -12.17 0.45 33.93
C ILE A 94 -12.68 0.60 35.36
N ASP A 95 -11.77 0.57 36.33
CA ASP A 95 -12.04 0.73 37.75
C ASP A 95 -10.84 1.41 38.42
N GLU A 96 -10.91 1.72 39.73
CA GLU A 96 -9.84 2.41 40.47
C GLU A 96 -8.45 1.77 40.25
N ASP A 97 -8.40 0.45 40.25
CA ASP A 97 -7.17 -0.34 40.10
C ASP A 97 -7.16 -1.23 38.86
N LEU A 98 -7.99 -0.95 37.84
CA LEU A 98 -8.10 -1.79 36.66
C LEU A 98 -8.05 -0.99 35.37
N PHE A 99 -7.10 -1.32 34.53
CA PHE A 99 -6.90 -0.71 33.20
C PHE A 99 -7.07 -1.76 32.10
N SER A 100 -7.68 -1.33 31.01
CA SER A 100 -7.77 -2.09 29.77
C SER A 100 -6.88 -1.45 28.73
N ILE A 101 -6.08 -2.23 28.05
CA ILE A 101 -5.19 -1.84 26.97
C ILE A 101 -5.61 -2.62 25.73
N LEU A 102 -6.10 -1.91 24.72
CA LEU A 102 -6.46 -2.48 23.43
C LEU A 102 -5.28 -2.31 22.47
N LEU A 103 -4.90 -3.37 21.79
CA LEU A 103 -3.82 -3.43 20.82
C LEU A 103 -4.43 -3.62 19.43
N LEU A 104 -4.42 -2.56 18.62
CA LEU A 104 -4.93 -2.59 17.24
C LEU A 104 -3.77 -2.80 16.28
N ASP A 105 -3.87 -3.80 15.42
CA ASP A 105 -2.88 -4.04 14.37
C ASP A 105 -3.19 -3.13 13.16
N MET A 106 -2.39 -2.10 13.02
CA MET A 106 -2.49 -1.12 11.93
C MET A 106 -1.44 -1.36 10.84
N THR A 107 -0.83 -2.54 10.81
CA THR A 107 0.28 -2.84 9.89
C THR A 107 -0.12 -2.70 8.44
N LEU A 108 -1.25 -3.29 8.05
CA LEU A 108 -1.76 -3.21 6.68
C LEU A 108 -2.07 -1.76 6.30
N GLN A 109 -2.81 -1.05 7.15
CA GLN A 109 -3.20 0.34 6.88
C GLN A 109 -1.98 1.24 6.71
N ARG A 110 -0.99 1.13 7.60
CA ARG A 110 0.25 1.93 7.51
C ARG A 110 1.09 1.59 6.29
N ASN A 111 1.13 0.31 5.90
CA ASN A 111 1.81 -0.10 4.68
C ASN A 111 1.12 0.50 3.45
N LEU A 112 -0.21 0.46 3.37
CA LEU A 112 -0.98 1.09 2.29
C LEU A 112 -0.75 2.61 2.23
N GLU A 113 -0.80 3.29 3.37
CA GLU A 113 -0.51 4.73 3.45
C GLU A 113 0.93 5.07 3.04
N LYS A 114 1.89 4.20 3.38
CA LYS A 114 3.28 4.35 2.94
C LYS A 114 3.40 4.18 1.44
N VAL A 115 2.86 3.11 0.88
CA VAL A 115 2.88 2.85 -0.57
C VAL A 115 2.26 4.02 -1.32
N ARG A 116 1.12 4.53 -0.85
CA ARG A 116 0.46 5.70 -1.46
C ARG A 116 1.34 6.96 -1.41
N ARG A 117 2.00 7.23 -0.29
CA ARG A 117 2.92 8.39 -0.17
C ARG A 117 4.14 8.24 -1.09
N ASP A 118 4.73 7.05 -1.09
CA ASP A 118 5.90 6.76 -1.92
C ASP A 118 5.52 6.85 -3.42
N PHE A 119 4.33 6.40 -3.80
CA PHE A 119 3.79 6.54 -5.15
C PHE A 119 3.69 8.01 -5.57
N VAL A 120 3.02 8.87 -4.76
CA VAL A 120 2.88 10.30 -5.06
C VAL A 120 4.25 10.99 -5.16
N ALA A 121 5.18 10.65 -4.27
CA ALA A 121 6.54 11.19 -4.31
C ALA A 121 7.27 10.79 -5.59
N ASN A 122 7.21 9.50 -5.97
CA ASN A 122 7.86 8.99 -7.18
C ASN A 122 7.29 9.62 -8.45
N VAL A 123 5.95 9.70 -8.58
CA VAL A 123 5.28 10.38 -9.70
C VAL A 123 5.74 11.83 -9.81
N SER A 124 5.80 12.55 -8.67
CA SER A 124 6.26 13.95 -8.65
C SER A 124 7.69 14.09 -9.12
N HIS A 125 8.57 13.18 -8.76
CA HIS A 125 9.97 13.17 -9.21
C HIS A 125 10.09 12.85 -10.71
N GLU A 126 9.35 11.82 -11.18
CA GLU A 126 9.36 11.41 -12.58
C GLU A 126 8.77 12.46 -13.54
N LEU A 127 7.83 13.28 -13.07
CA LEU A 127 7.30 14.42 -13.83
C LEU A 127 8.21 15.65 -13.77
N ARG A 128 8.87 15.90 -12.63
CA ARG A 128 9.71 17.10 -12.46
C ARG A 128 10.94 17.08 -13.35
N SER A 129 11.58 15.94 -13.51
CA SER A 129 12.82 15.81 -14.29
C SER A 129 12.63 16.23 -15.75
N PRO A 130 11.71 15.66 -16.54
CA PRO A 130 11.48 16.10 -17.93
C PRO A 130 10.98 17.54 -18.01
N LEU A 131 10.14 17.98 -17.06
CA LEU A 131 9.66 19.36 -17.03
C LEU A 131 10.81 20.36 -16.87
N THR A 132 11.77 20.09 -15.96
CA THR A 132 12.95 20.92 -15.77
C THR A 132 13.80 20.98 -17.06
N SER A 133 13.95 19.85 -17.73
CA SER A 133 14.65 19.76 -19.01
C SER A 133 13.95 20.60 -20.09
N LEU A 134 12.62 20.46 -20.22
CA LEU A 134 11.81 21.26 -21.15
C LEU A 134 11.97 22.77 -20.91
N VAL A 135 11.85 23.21 -19.65
CA VAL A 135 12.01 24.62 -19.27
C VAL A 135 13.41 25.13 -19.67
N GLY A 136 14.46 24.37 -19.35
CA GLY A 136 15.85 24.78 -19.71
C GLY A 136 16.07 24.90 -21.22
N PHE A 137 15.51 23.99 -22.04
CA PHE A 137 15.59 24.10 -23.50
C PHE A 137 14.79 25.30 -24.04
N ILE A 138 13.60 25.56 -23.49
CA ILE A 138 12.79 26.73 -23.85
C ILE A 138 13.54 28.02 -23.52
N GLU A 139 14.08 28.15 -22.31
CA GLU A 139 14.85 29.35 -21.89
C GLU A 139 16.06 29.57 -22.80
N THR A 140 16.81 28.51 -23.11
CA THR A 140 17.98 28.60 -24.01
C THR A 140 17.57 29.06 -25.41
N LEU A 141 16.43 28.58 -25.94
CA LEU A 141 15.94 29.03 -27.25
C LEU A 141 15.42 30.46 -27.21
N LEU A 142 14.69 30.87 -26.15
CA LEU A 142 14.16 32.21 -25.98
C LEU A 142 15.27 33.29 -25.84
N ASN A 143 16.34 32.98 -25.12
CA ASN A 143 17.47 33.88 -24.94
C ASN A 143 18.28 34.08 -26.22
N GLY A 144 18.01 33.28 -27.27
CA GLY A 144 18.74 33.39 -28.54
C GLY A 144 20.17 32.84 -28.50
N ASP A 145 20.51 32.05 -27.45
CA ASP A 145 21.83 31.48 -27.25
C ASP A 145 22.22 30.50 -28.36
N VAL A 146 21.20 29.89 -29.02
CA VAL A 146 21.38 28.93 -30.11
C VAL A 146 20.98 29.55 -31.43
N LYS A 147 21.97 29.91 -32.25
CA LYS A 147 21.76 30.48 -33.59
C LYS A 147 21.71 29.42 -34.71
N ASP A 148 22.29 28.24 -34.47
CA ASP A 148 22.31 27.16 -35.44
C ASP A 148 20.93 26.44 -35.49
N LYS A 149 20.33 26.51 -36.68
CA LYS A 149 19.03 25.86 -36.95
C LYS A 149 19.02 24.34 -36.71
N LYS A 150 20.17 23.67 -36.93
CA LYS A 150 20.27 22.24 -36.68
C LYS A 150 20.21 21.93 -35.17
N ILE A 151 20.84 22.75 -34.35
CA ILE A 151 20.83 22.61 -32.90
C ILE A 151 19.44 22.97 -32.36
N GLN A 152 18.79 24.02 -32.88
CA GLN A 152 17.41 24.35 -32.52
C GLN A 152 16.46 23.16 -32.79
N LYS A 153 16.58 22.56 -34.00
CA LYS A 153 15.76 21.39 -34.35
C LYS A 153 16.04 20.20 -33.43
N LYS A 154 17.31 19.99 -33.03
CA LYS A 154 17.65 18.94 -32.08
C LYS A 154 16.99 19.18 -30.72
N PHE A 155 17.00 20.40 -30.19
CA PHE A 155 16.35 20.76 -28.94
C PHE A 155 14.84 20.53 -29.01
N LEU A 156 14.19 20.97 -30.09
CA LEU A 156 12.76 20.75 -30.30
C LEU A 156 12.40 19.26 -30.37
N ASN A 157 13.23 18.43 -30.99
CA ASN A 157 13.01 16.98 -31.01
C ASN A 157 13.13 16.37 -29.61
N ILE A 158 14.13 16.77 -28.81
CA ILE A 158 14.28 16.29 -27.42
C ILE A 158 13.06 16.71 -26.60
N MET A 159 12.61 17.96 -26.76
CA MET A 159 11.41 18.45 -26.06
C MET A 159 10.14 17.66 -26.44
N ASP A 160 9.98 17.32 -27.71
CA ASP A 160 8.87 16.50 -28.18
C ASP A 160 8.92 15.08 -27.58
N GLU A 161 10.11 14.48 -27.53
CA GLU A 161 10.31 13.16 -26.90
C GLU A 161 9.98 13.18 -25.40
N GLU A 162 10.45 14.20 -24.65
CA GLU A 162 10.16 14.37 -23.24
C GLU A 162 8.67 14.63 -22.99
N ALA A 163 8.02 15.44 -23.80
CA ALA A 163 6.58 15.67 -23.70
C ALA A 163 5.78 14.38 -23.94
N LYS A 164 6.18 13.58 -24.93
CA LYS A 164 5.56 12.27 -25.20
C LYS A 164 5.81 11.28 -24.07
N ARG A 165 6.97 11.34 -23.42
CA ARG A 165 7.26 10.53 -22.23
C ARG A 165 6.35 10.91 -21.05
N MET A 166 6.16 12.20 -20.81
CA MET A 166 5.26 12.69 -19.76
C MET A 166 3.82 12.24 -20.00
N ASN A 167 3.33 12.35 -21.23
CA ASN A 167 1.98 11.90 -21.57
C ASN A 167 1.80 10.40 -21.30
N ARG A 168 2.77 9.56 -21.68
CA ARG A 168 2.71 8.13 -21.37
C ARG A 168 2.64 7.86 -19.86
N LEU A 169 3.46 8.57 -19.07
CA LEU A 169 3.42 8.44 -17.62
C LEU A 169 2.06 8.84 -17.02
N ILE A 170 1.44 9.89 -17.55
CA ILE A 170 0.10 10.31 -17.14
C ILE A 170 -0.93 9.23 -17.50
N ASP A 171 -0.87 8.67 -18.70
CA ASP A 171 -1.77 7.60 -19.13
C ASP A 171 -1.61 6.35 -18.25
N ASP A 172 -0.39 5.98 -17.88
CA ASP A 172 -0.10 4.88 -16.97
C ASP A 172 -0.72 5.10 -15.57
N ILE A 173 -0.62 6.33 -15.04
CA ILE A 173 -1.21 6.71 -13.75
C ILE A 173 -2.74 6.65 -13.81
N LEU A 174 -3.34 7.17 -14.89
CA LEU A 174 -4.79 7.13 -15.07
C LEU A 174 -5.31 5.70 -15.22
N SER A 175 -4.57 4.84 -15.93
CA SER A 175 -4.89 3.42 -16.06
C SER A 175 -4.85 2.71 -14.71
N LEU A 176 -3.82 2.98 -13.88
CA LEU A 176 -3.73 2.43 -12.53
C LEU A 176 -4.91 2.90 -11.65
N SER A 177 -5.22 4.20 -11.70
CA SER A 177 -6.35 4.77 -10.94
C SER A 177 -7.70 4.15 -11.35
N LYS A 178 -7.87 3.85 -12.65
CA LYS A 178 -9.06 3.16 -13.15
C LYS A 178 -9.16 1.76 -12.55
N VAL A 179 -8.08 0.97 -12.59
CA VAL A 179 -8.04 -0.39 -12.03
C VAL A 179 -8.36 -0.38 -10.54
N GLU A 180 -7.77 0.56 -9.76
CA GLU A 180 -8.06 0.69 -8.32
C GLU A 180 -9.53 1.02 -8.04
N THR A 181 -10.16 1.85 -8.89
CA THR A 181 -11.56 2.26 -8.72
C THR A 181 -12.52 1.13 -9.09
N GLU A 182 -12.17 0.35 -10.10
CA GLU A 182 -13.00 -0.72 -10.69
C GLU A 182 -12.69 -2.11 -10.13
N GLU A 183 -11.77 -2.24 -9.16
CA GLU A 183 -11.36 -3.51 -8.54
C GLU A 183 -12.53 -4.39 -8.08
N HIS A 184 -13.64 -3.75 -7.69
CA HIS A 184 -14.84 -4.47 -7.21
C HIS A 184 -15.85 -4.79 -8.32
N ILE A 185 -15.60 -4.33 -9.55
CA ILE A 185 -16.49 -4.56 -10.68
C ILE A 185 -16.01 -5.80 -11.43
N THR A 186 -16.74 -6.91 -11.22
CA THR A 186 -16.44 -8.13 -11.98
C THR A 186 -16.87 -7.95 -13.43
N PRO A 187 -15.95 -8.05 -14.41
CA PRO A 187 -16.32 -7.99 -15.80
C PRO A 187 -17.25 -9.16 -16.16
N ASN A 188 -18.20 -8.91 -17.03
CA ASN A 188 -19.17 -9.90 -17.48
C ASN A 188 -19.16 -10.13 -19.01
N THR A 189 -18.26 -9.48 -19.72
CA THR A 189 -18.15 -9.55 -21.17
C THR A 189 -17.24 -10.69 -21.59
N SER A 190 -17.73 -11.55 -22.50
CA SER A 190 -16.93 -12.61 -23.10
C SER A 190 -16.19 -12.06 -24.32
N ILE A 191 -14.87 -12.10 -24.28
CA ILE A 191 -13.98 -11.58 -25.34
C ILE A 191 -13.02 -12.67 -25.85
N SER A 192 -12.77 -12.64 -27.16
CA SER A 192 -11.77 -13.50 -27.76
C SER A 192 -10.37 -12.98 -27.45
N ILE A 193 -9.54 -13.79 -26.78
CA ILE A 193 -8.18 -13.41 -26.40
C ILE A 193 -7.22 -13.30 -27.61
N ILE A 194 -7.56 -13.92 -28.71
CA ILE A 194 -6.71 -13.93 -29.93
C ILE A 194 -6.63 -12.55 -30.56
N ASN A 195 -7.75 -11.82 -30.58
CA ASN A 195 -7.83 -10.50 -31.21
C ASN A 195 -6.90 -9.48 -30.54
N PRO A 196 -6.91 -9.32 -29.20
CA PRO A 196 -5.95 -8.47 -28.49
C PRO A 196 -4.49 -8.82 -28.79
N ILE A 197 -4.13 -10.10 -28.76
CA ILE A 197 -2.76 -10.55 -29.05
C ILE A 197 -2.35 -10.15 -30.47
N GLN A 198 -3.20 -10.40 -31.46
CA GLN A 198 -2.90 -10.05 -32.85
C GLN A 198 -2.78 -8.54 -33.05
N TYR A 199 -3.63 -7.76 -32.38
CA TYR A 199 -3.57 -6.29 -32.41
C TYR A 199 -2.23 -5.79 -31.87
N VAL A 200 -1.77 -6.29 -30.73
CA VAL A 200 -0.51 -5.87 -30.11
C VAL A 200 0.69 -6.27 -30.97
N ILE A 201 0.71 -7.49 -31.51
CA ILE A 201 1.76 -7.95 -32.42
C ILE A 201 1.87 -7.07 -33.67
N SER A 202 0.73 -6.72 -34.30
CA SER A 202 0.71 -5.84 -35.47
C SER A 202 1.21 -4.44 -35.13
N SER A 203 0.78 -3.88 -33.99
CA SER A 203 1.23 -2.57 -33.49
C SER A 203 2.74 -2.51 -33.25
N ILE A 204 3.34 -3.56 -32.67
CA ILE A 204 4.79 -3.65 -32.44
C ILE A 204 5.54 -3.72 -33.78
N LYS A 205 5.02 -4.48 -34.74
CA LYS A 205 5.63 -4.58 -36.09
C LYS A 205 5.58 -3.23 -36.82
N GLU A 206 4.48 -2.52 -36.79
CA GLU A 206 4.32 -1.20 -37.42
C GLU A 206 5.24 -0.14 -36.84
N ARG A 207 5.44 -0.14 -35.51
CA ARG A 207 6.36 0.79 -34.84
C ARG A 207 7.83 0.51 -35.13
N GLY A 208 8.14 -0.53 -35.89
CA GLY A 208 9.53 -0.91 -36.24
C GLY A 208 10.36 -1.43 -35.08
N LEU A 209 9.75 -1.70 -33.93
CA LEU A 209 10.41 -2.27 -32.74
C LEU A 209 10.83 -3.73 -32.98
N SER A 210 10.26 -4.40 -33.97
CA SER A 210 10.61 -5.76 -34.34
C SER A 210 11.93 -5.89 -35.11
N LYS A 211 12.62 -4.80 -35.46
CA LYS A 211 13.87 -4.89 -36.25
C LYS A 211 15.00 -5.65 -35.53
N ASN A 212 14.99 -5.64 -34.21
CA ASN A 212 16.02 -6.32 -33.39
C ASN A 212 15.46 -7.50 -32.58
N HIS A 213 14.16 -7.80 -32.67
CA HIS A 213 13.51 -8.87 -31.93
C HIS A 213 12.63 -9.71 -32.85
N ASN A 214 12.74 -11.04 -32.74
CA ASN A 214 11.89 -11.96 -33.47
C ASN A 214 10.63 -12.25 -32.65
N LEU A 215 9.51 -11.62 -33.02
CA LEU A 215 8.21 -11.88 -32.41
C LEU A 215 7.57 -13.08 -33.08
N ILE A 216 7.47 -14.19 -32.34
CA ILE A 216 6.83 -15.42 -32.81
C ILE A 216 5.52 -15.58 -32.02
N PHE A 217 4.42 -15.74 -32.73
CA PHE A 217 3.13 -16.13 -32.19
C PHE A 217 2.82 -17.54 -32.66
N GLU A 218 2.73 -18.47 -31.74
CA GLU A 218 2.37 -19.85 -31.99
C GLU A 218 1.04 -20.17 -31.32
N ASP A 219 0.07 -20.59 -32.12
CA ASP A 219 -1.21 -21.07 -31.61
C ASP A 219 -1.12 -22.62 -31.48
N LEU A 220 -0.97 -23.11 -30.28
CA LEU A 220 -0.81 -24.53 -29.97
C LEU A 220 -2.14 -25.28 -29.78
N ARG A 221 -3.28 -24.64 -30.04
CA ARG A 221 -4.58 -25.32 -29.96
C ARG A 221 -4.68 -26.41 -30.99
N GLN A 222 -5.35 -27.52 -30.66
CA GLN A 222 -5.55 -28.64 -31.57
C GLN A 222 -6.34 -28.26 -32.83
N ASN A 223 -7.29 -27.30 -32.65
CA ASN A 223 -8.05 -26.73 -33.76
C ASN A 223 -8.03 -25.19 -33.60
N VAL A 224 -7.44 -24.50 -34.55
CA VAL A 224 -7.30 -23.04 -34.57
C VAL A 224 -8.65 -22.33 -34.58
N ASN A 225 -9.70 -23.00 -35.09
CA ASN A 225 -11.06 -22.46 -35.13
C ASN A 225 -11.81 -22.61 -33.81
N ASP A 226 -11.26 -23.31 -32.83
CA ASP A 226 -11.90 -23.42 -31.51
C ASP A 226 -11.91 -22.04 -30.83
N PRO A 227 -13.06 -21.63 -30.30
CA PRO A 227 -13.16 -20.32 -29.64
C PRO A 227 -12.27 -20.29 -28.39
N CYS A 228 -11.53 -19.21 -28.25
CA CYS A 228 -10.71 -18.93 -27.08
C CYS A 228 -11.24 -17.66 -26.40
N PHE A 229 -12.23 -17.81 -25.54
CA PHE A 229 -12.87 -16.70 -24.84
C PHE A 229 -12.46 -16.66 -23.39
N VAL A 230 -12.34 -15.44 -22.89
CA VAL A 230 -12.19 -15.13 -21.47
C VAL A 230 -13.26 -14.11 -21.07
N ILE A 231 -13.63 -14.10 -19.81
CA ILE A 231 -14.47 -13.05 -19.26
C ILE A 231 -13.55 -11.92 -18.79
N GLY A 232 -13.72 -10.71 -19.33
CA GLY A 232 -12.84 -9.60 -19.03
C GLY A 232 -13.27 -8.31 -19.69
N ASP A 233 -12.52 -7.24 -19.41
CA ASP A 233 -12.57 -5.97 -20.15
C ASP A 233 -11.51 -5.98 -21.26
N ILE A 234 -11.91 -5.55 -22.47
CA ILE A 234 -11.05 -5.60 -23.66
C ILE A 234 -9.85 -4.65 -23.53
N ASP A 235 -10.06 -3.48 -22.91
CA ASP A 235 -9.02 -2.46 -22.76
C ASP A 235 -7.99 -2.90 -21.73
N GLU A 236 -8.42 -3.53 -20.62
CA GLU A 236 -7.53 -4.09 -19.60
C GLU A 236 -6.69 -5.23 -20.17
N ILE A 237 -7.30 -6.13 -20.95
CA ILE A 237 -6.57 -7.23 -21.59
C ILE A 237 -5.57 -6.72 -22.62
N ASN A 238 -5.95 -5.72 -23.42
CA ASN A 238 -5.03 -5.05 -24.32
C ASN A 238 -3.85 -4.44 -23.57
N GLN A 239 -4.11 -3.78 -22.44
CA GLN A 239 -3.07 -3.18 -21.60
C GLN A 239 -2.09 -4.23 -21.05
N VAL A 240 -2.59 -5.40 -20.64
CA VAL A 240 -1.73 -6.52 -20.21
C VAL A 240 -0.77 -6.92 -21.33
N PHE A 241 -1.26 -7.13 -22.55
CA PHE A 241 -0.41 -7.55 -23.67
C PHE A 241 0.54 -6.44 -24.17
N VAL A 242 0.18 -5.16 -24.01
CA VAL A 242 1.08 -4.04 -24.34
C VAL A 242 2.22 -3.94 -23.34
N ASN A 243 2.00 -4.30 -22.07
CA ASN A 243 2.97 -4.21 -20.99
C ASN A 243 3.92 -5.42 -20.90
N LEU A 244 3.59 -6.53 -21.56
CA LEU A 244 4.44 -7.73 -21.66
C LEU A 244 5.50 -7.61 -22.76
#